data_2a81427b4a7f22fa252ba77272c69ffc
#
_entry.id   2a81427b4a7f22fa252ba77272c69ffc
#
_cell.length_a   1.000
_cell.length_b   1.000
_cell.length_c   1.000
_cell.angle_alpha   90.00
_cell.angle_beta   90.00
_cell.angle_gamma   90.00
#
_symmetry.space_group_name_H-M   'P 1'
#
loop_
_entity.id
_entity.type
_entity.pdbx_description
1 polymer ?
#
loop_
_entity_poly.entity_id
_entity_poly.type
_entity_poly.pdbx_seq_one_letter_code
_entity_poly.pdbx_strand_id
1 'polypeptide(L)'
;CPMPNIEQLCKEPNFLINVFETMRDGLMIVDKDGNIIFFNRSAEKITGYRKEEVIGQQCSILDSDTCVILTEDGRKKECDVFKTGSVQNKKCRIRANDGRAVYLLKNATVLKNEKGEMIGAVESMTDITSLYMKELELEELKQELRQEYWFMGLLGKSEPMQHLFEQIRNAAGSEAPVLIYGESGTGKGLVARVMHDSGPR
;
A
#
# COMPACT_ATOMS: atom_id res chain seq x y z
N CYS A 1 46.80 -10.83 -7.06
CA CYS A 1 45.99 -11.70 -6.19
C CYS A 1 44.76 -12.11 -6.95
N PRO A 2 44.45 -13.40 -7.03
CA PRO A 2 43.16 -13.83 -7.58
C PRO A 2 42.00 -13.24 -6.71
N MET A 3 40.98 -12.69 -7.35
CA MET A 3 39.84 -12.20 -6.63
C MET A 3 39.13 -13.38 -5.94
N PRO A 4 38.74 -13.25 -4.66
CA PRO A 4 38.03 -14.31 -3.96
C PRO A 4 36.70 -14.60 -4.65
N ASN A 5 36.41 -15.89 -4.87
CA ASN A 5 35.10 -16.34 -5.36
C ASN A 5 34.05 -16.13 -4.28
N ILE A 6 32.80 -15.86 -4.67
CA ILE A 6 31.67 -15.65 -3.77
C ILE A 6 31.51 -16.81 -2.76
N GLU A 7 31.77 -18.04 -3.18
CA GLU A 7 31.73 -19.23 -2.32
C GLU A 7 32.78 -19.19 -1.20
N GLN A 8 33.94 -18.57 -1.46
CA GLN A 8 34.97 -18.37 -0.44
C GLN A 8 34.59 -17.28 0.54
N LEU A 9 34.00 -16.18 0.04
CA LEU A 9 33.51 -15.08 0.87
C LEU A 9 32.34 -15.52 1.78
N CYS A 10 31.45 -16.36 1.29
CA CYS A 10 30.34 -16.90 2.11
C CYS A 10 30.81 -17.81 3.26
N LYS A 11 32.05 -18.28 3.25
CA LYS A 11 32.65 -19.04 4.35
C LYS A 11 33.19 -18.15 5.47
N GLU A 12 33.38 -16.85 5.19
CA GLU A 12 33.80 -15.89 6.22
C GLU A 12 32.65 -15.65 7.21
N PRO A 13 32.88 -15.80 8.53
CA PRO A 13 31.81 -15.85 9.54
C PRO A 13 30.84 -14.65 9.54
N ASN A 14 31.30 -13.48 9.12
CA ASN A 14 30.52 -12.25 9.16
C ASN A 14 30.16 -11.71 7.77
N PHE A 15 30.52 -12.37 6.70
CA PHE A 15 30.33 -11.82 5.34
C PHE A 15 28.85 -11.59 5.02
N LEU A 16 28.02 -12.62 5.19
CA LEU A 16 26.58 -12.54 4.91
C LEU A 16 25.88 -11.55 5.86
N ILE A 17 26.27 -11.53 7.13
CA ILE A 17 25.73 -10.58 8.11
C ILE A 17 26.05 -9.15 7.66
N ASN A 18 27.28 -8.86 7.25
CA ASN A 18 27.68 -7.53 6.77
C ASN A 18 26.91 -7.14 5.50
N VAL A 19 26.68 -8.08 4.58
CA VAL A 19 25.83 -7.84 3.39
C VAL A 19 24.42 -7.45 3.80
N PHE A 20 23.80 -8.20 4.71
CA PHE A 20 22.45 -7.94 5.18
C PHE A 20 22.33 -6.62 5.96
N GLU A 21 23.34 -6.26 6.72
CA GLU A 21 23.37 -4.99 7.46
C GLU A 21 23.55 -3.75 6.56
N THR A 22 24.07 -3.91 5.35
CA THR A 22 24.21 -2.80 4.38
C THR A 22 22.99 -2.59 3.49
N MET A 23 22.03 -3.51 3.51
CA MET A 23 20.79 -3.40 2.72
C MET A 23 19.94 -2.21 3.20
N ARG A 24 19.31 -1.52 2.25
CA ARG A 24 18.38 -0.42 2.56
C ARG A 24 17.02 -0.96 3.02
N ASP A 25 16.64 -2.11 2.52
CA ASP A 25 15.42 -2.79 2.95
C ASP A 25 15.62 -3.42 4.32
N GLY A 26 14.59 -3.39 5.14
CA GLY A 26 14.55 -4.15 6.37
C GLY A 26 14.59 -5.64 6.05
N LEU A 27 15.43 -6.39 6.75
CA LEU A 27 15.50 -7.84 6.64
C LEU A 27 15.25 -8.47 8.01
N MET A 28 14.32 -9.42 8.02
CA MET A 28 13.98 -10.24 9.17
C MET A 28 14.05 -11.71 8.80
N ILE A 29 14.59 -12.53 9.68
CA ILE A 29 14.52 -13.99 9.56
C ILE A 29 13.81 -14.51 10.81
N VAL A 30 12.88 -15.44 10.61
CA VAL A 30 12.18 -16.13 11.69
C VAL A 30 12.46 -17.63 11.62
N ASP A 31 12.41 -18.28 12.78
CA ASP A 31 12.44 -19.74 12.86
C ASP A 31 11.09 -20.36 12.43
N LYS A 32 10.98 -21.68 12.48
CA LYS A 32 9.75 -22.43 12.15
C LYS A 32 8.56 -22.09 13.04
N ASP A 33 8.82 -21.58 14.25
CA ASP A 33 7.81 -21.21 15.23
C ASP A 33 7.42 -19.73 15.14
N GLY A 34 8.05 -18.96 14.21
CA GLY A 34 7.78 -17.55 13.97
C GLY A 34 8.55 -16.61 14.90
N ASN A 35 9.54 -17.10 15.67
CA ASN A 35 10.38 -16.26 16.50
C ASN A 35 11.46 -15.59 15.64
N ILE A 36 11.71 -14.33 15.88
CA ILE A 36 12.69 -13.53 15.14
C ILE A 36 14.09 -13.96 15.58
N ILE A 37 14.91 -14.42 14.63
CA ILE A 37 16.29 -14.85 14.88
C ILE A 37 17.33 -13.92 14.23
N PHE A 38 16.89 -13.07 13.30
CA PHE A 38 17.72 -12.04 12.67
C PHE A 38 16.89 -10.80 12.36
N PHE A 39 17.49 -9.63 12.56
CA PHE A 39 16.89 -8.35 12.31
C PHE A 39 17.99 -7.35 11.96
N ASN A 40 17.98 -6.79 10.73
CA ASN A 40 19.05 -5.89 10.31
C ASN A 40 18.78 -4.44 10.74
N ARG A 41 19.80 -3.60 10.62
CA ARG A 41 19.73 -2.18 11.00
C ARG A 41 18.64 -1.40 10.25
N SER A 42 18.33 -1.76 9.02
CA SER A 42 17.26 -1.10 8.25
C SER A 42 15.88 -1.47 8.80
N ALA A 43 15.68 -2.73 9.21
CA ALA A 43 14.47 -3.15 9.89
C ALA A 43 14.28 -2.39 11.22
N GLU A 44 15.35 -2.17 12.00
CA GLU A 44 15.27 -1.34 13.21
C GLU A 44 14.79 0.09 12.91
N LYS A 45 15.35 0.72 11.87
CA LYS A 45 14.97 2.09 11.47
C LYS A 45 13.51 2.18 11.00
N ILE A 46 13.05 1.19 10.25
CA ILE A 46 11.69 1.13 9.70
C ILE A 46 10.68 0.93 10.83
N THR A 47 10.95 -0.03 11.72
CA THR A 47 9.98 -0.46 12.74
C THR A 47 10.11 0.29 14.06
N GLY A 48 11.26 0.95 14.30
CA GLY A 48 11.57 1.62 15.56
C GLY A 48 11.94 0.67 16.71
N TYR A 49 11.92 -0.64 16.51
CA TYR A 49 12.38 -1.63 17.47
C TYR A 49 13.89 -1.84 17.33
N ARG A 50 14.58 -2.00 18.43
CA ARG A 50 15.97 -2.45 18.44
C ARG A 50 16.00 -3.97 18.27
N LYS A 51 17.03 -4.49 17.63
CA LYS A 51 17.18 -5.95 17.44
C LYS A 51 17.19 -6.71 18.77
N GLU A 52 17.79 -6.12 19.82
CA GLU A 52 17.83 -6.72 21.15
C GLU A 52 16.43 -6.90 21.76
N GLU A 53 15.47 -6.08 21.38
CA GLU A 53 14.09 -6.12 21.87
C GLU A 53 13.24 -7.17 21.15
N VAL A 54 13.58 -7.47 19.88
CA VAL A 54 12.77 -8.35 19.02
C VAL A 54 13.34 -9.74 18.81
N ILE A 55 14.66 -9.94 18.97
CA ILE A 55 15.27 -11.27 18.84
C ILE A 55 14.68 -12.20 19.91
N GLY A 56 14.20 -13.37 19.46
CA GLY A 56 13.50 -14.35 20.27
C GLY A 56 12.01 -14.06 20.49
N GLN A 57 11.52 -12.89 20.09
CA GLN A 57 10.08 -12.57 20.13
C GLN A 57 9.37 -13.08 18.89
N GLN A 58 8.06 -13.30 19.00
CA GLN A 58 7.19 -13.63 17.87
C GLN A 58 7.13 -12.45 16.88
N CYS A 59 7.20 -12.73 15.58
CA CYS A 59 7.13 -11.70 14.53
C CYS A 59 5.81 -10.90 14.56
N SER A 60 4.79 -11.39 15.25
CA SER A 60 3.53 -10.68 15.50
C SER A 60 3.68 -9.42 16.34
N ILE A 61 4.84 -9.16 16.96
CA ILE A 61 5.14 -7.90 17.64
C ILE A 61 5.05 -6.69 16.70
N LEU A 62 5.25 -6.90 15.39
CA LEU A 62 5.16 -5.84 14.39
C LEU A 62 3.71 -5.43 14.07
N ASP A 63 2.71 -6.09 14.64
CA ASP A 63 1.28 -5.78 14.50
C ASP A 63 0.85 -5.49 13.06
N SER A 64 1.18 -6.42 12.14
CA SER A 64 0.86 -6.28 10.72
C SER A 64 -0.61 -6.59 10.46
N ASP A 65 -1.29 -5.70 9.75
CA ASP A 65 -2.71 -5.85 9.36
C ASP A 65 -2.99 -7.04 8.42
N THR A 66 -1.96 -7.53 7.74
CA THR A 66 -2.09 -8.67 6.80
C THR A 66 -1.65 -10.00 7.38
N CYS A 67 -1.12 -10.04 8.62
CA CYS A 67 -0.69 -11.26 9.30
C CYS A 67 -1.78 -11.82 10.23
N VAL A 68 -3.05 -11.53 9.97
CA VAL A 68 -4.17 -12.01 10.78
C VAL A 68 -4.57 -13.40 10.31
N ILE A 69 -4.09 -14.42 10.99
CA ILE A 69 -4.59 -15.78 10.85
C ILE A 69 -5.10 -16.21 12.22
N LEU A 70 -6.41 -16.27 12.33
CA LEU A 70 -7.09 -16.87 13.46
C LEU A 70 -7.20 -18.37 13.19
N THR A 71 -6.72 -19.21 14.09
CA THR A 71 -7.11 -20.62 14.17
C THR A 71 -8.51 -20.71 14.77
N GLU A 72 -9.22 -21.80 14.54
CA GLU A 72 -10.60 -22.03 15.03
C GLU A 72 -10.77 -21.83 16.54
N ASP A 73 -9.70 -21.96 17.33
CA ASP A 73 -9.67 -21.67 18.77
C ASP A 73 -9.14 -20.25 19.11
N GLY A 74 -8.90 -19.40 18.12
CA GLY A 74 -8.54 -18.00 18.27
C GLY A 74 -7.11 -17.73 18.77
N ARG A 75 -6.22 -18.74 18.84
CA ARG A 75 -4.93 -18.62 19.54
C ARG A 75 -3.66 -18.87 18.73
N LYS A 76 -3.71 -19.37 17.50
CA LYS A 76 -2.52 -19.52 16.65
C LYS A 76 -2.69 -18.80 15.33
N LYS A 77 -1.74 -17.94 15.02
CA LYS A 77 -1.62 -17.31 13.71
C LYS A 77 -0.83 -18.24 12.80
N GLU A 78 -1.45 -18.84 11.81
CA GLU A 78 -0.72 -19.50 10.74
C GLU A 78 -0.23 -18.44 9.74
N CYS A 79 1.07 -18.38 9.51
CA CYS A 79 1.68 -17.45 8.59
C CYS A 79 1.44 -17.88 7.13
N ASP A 80 0.93 -16.98 6.28
CA ASP A 80 0.74 -17.25 4.84
C ASP A 80 2.02 -17.80 4.19
N VAL A 81 3.19 -17.28 4.58
CA VAL A 81 4.48 -17.71 4.05
C VAL A 81 4.73 -19.19 4.29
N PHE A 82 4.40 -19.67 5.49
CA PHE A 82 4.56 -21.10 5.82
C PHE A 82 3.54 -21.99 5.12
N LYS A 83 2.38 -21.46 4.75
CA LYS A 83 1.38 -22.20 3.97
C LYS A 83 1.69 -22.24 2.47
N THR A 84 2.05 -21.08 1.90
CA THR A 84 2.21 -20.94 0.44
C THR A 84 3.64 -21.12 -0.03
N GLY A 85 4.61 -21.12 0.90
CA GLY A 85 6.04 -21.18 0.62
C GLY A 85 6.67 -19.82 0.31
N SER A 86 5.90 -18.87 -0.21
CA SER A 86 6.38 -17.51 -0.48
C SER A 86 5.24 -16.49 -0.56
N VAL A 87 5.56 -15.24 -0.31
CA VAL A 87 4.70 -14.07 -0.51
C VAL A 87 5.52 -13.01 -1.24
N GLN A 88 4.96 -12.40 -2.28
CA GLN A 88 5.64 -11.39 -3.08
C GLN A 88 4.78 -10.12 -3.19
N ASN A 89 5.46 -8.97 -3.12
CA ASN A 89 4.86 -7.64 -3.34
C ASN A 89 3.59 -7.38 -2.51
N LYS A 90 3.52 -7.93 -1.30
CA LYS A 90 2.38 -7.75 -0.41
C LYS A 90 2.48 -6.39 0.28
N LYS A 91 1.55 -5.49 -0.03
CA LYS A 91 1.40 -4.24 0.72
C LYS A 91 0.77 -4.55 2.07
N CYS A 92 1.32 -4.01 3.15
CA CYS A 92 0.77 -4.11 4.49
C CYS A 92 1.09 -2.86 5.32
N ARG A 93 0.35 -2.68 6.38
CA ARG A 93 0.62 -1.67 7.40
C ARG A 93 1.05 -2.36 8.68
N ILE A 94 2.12 -1.87 9.29
CA ILE A 94 2.56 -2.27 10.62
C ILE A 94 2.43 -1.10 11.58
N ARG A 95 2.49 -1.39 12.88
CA ARG A 95 2.64 -0.38 13.92
C ARG A 95 4.08 -0.41 14.42
N ALA A 96 4.80 0.70 14.22
CA ALA A 96 6.13 0.87 14.76
C ALA A 96 6.11 0.99 16.30
N ASN A 97 7.26 0.82 16.94
CA ASN A 97 7.42 0.87 18.40
C ASN A 97 6.97 2.22 19.00
N ASP A 98 7.12 3.31 18.26
CA ASP A 98 6.66 4.66 18.63
C ASP A 98 5.16 4.92 18.35
N GLY A 99 4.42 3.90 17.90
CA GLY A 99 2.99 3.96 17.61
C GLY A 99 2.63 4.47 16.22
N ARG A 100 3.58 4.97 15.42
CA ARG A 100 3.30 5.42 14.04
C ARG A 100 2.94 4.25 13.13
N ALA A 101 2.07 4.52 12.16
CA ALA A 101 1.78 3.59 11.08
C ALA A 101 2.89 3.64 10.02
N VAL A 102 3.39 2.48 9.63
CA VAL A 102 4.39 2.33 8.56
C VAL A 102 3.79 1.44 7.48
N TYR A 103 3.81 1.91 6.25
CA TYR A 103 3.34 1.15 5.10
C TYR A 103 4.52 0.46 4.43
N LEU A 104 4.42 -0.84 4.28
CA LEU A 104 5.48 -1.71 3.79
C LEU A 104 5.08 -2.43 2.52
N LEU A 105 6.06 -2.63 1.65
CA LEU A 105 6.03 -3.66 0.62
C LEU A 105 6.87 -4.84 1.12
N LYS A 106 6.24 -6.01 1.30
CA LYS A 106 6.84 -7.21 1.89
C LYS A 106 7.04 -8.29 0.84
N ASN A 107 8.23 -8.92 0.89
CA ASN A 107 8.48 -10.18 0.22
C ASN A 107 9.00 -11.17 1.26
N ALA A 108 8.50 -12.38 1.22
CA ALA A 108 8.92 -13.41 2.16
C ALA A 108 9.00 -14.78 1.48
N THR A 109 9.91 -15.61 1.93
CA THR A 109 10.05 -16.99 1.44
C THR A 109 10.53 -17.90 2.55
N VAL A 110 10.08 -19.17 2.50
CA VAL A 110 10.52 -20.18 3.44
C VAL A 110 11.97 -20.57 3.20
N LEU A 111 12.71 -20.78 4.28
CA LEU A 111 14.06 -21.31 4.27
C LEU A 111 13.99 -22.83 4.50
N LYS A 112 14.75 -23.59 3.71
CA LYS A 112 14.84 -25.04 3.79
C LYS A 112 16.28 -25.46 3.99
N ASN A 113 16.48 -26.53 4.76
CA ASN A 113 17.78 -27.17 4.89
C ASN A 113 18.10 -28.06 3.66
N GLU A 114 19.26 -28.68 3.64
CA GLU A 114 19.71 -29.57 2.55
C GLU A 114 18.78 -30.78 2.34
N LYS A 115 18.00 -31.18 3.35
CA LYS A 115 17.01 -32.26 3.28
C LYS A 115 15.66 -31.80 2.76
N GLY A 116 15.49 -30.50 2.46
CA GLY A 116 14.24 -29.91 2.00
C GLY A 116 13.25 -29.62 3.15
N GLU A 117 13.64 -29.83 4.41
CA GLU A 117 12.80 -29.51 5.57
C GLU A 117 12.79 -28.00 5.83
N MET A 118 11.63 -27.46 6.13
CA MET A 118 11.48 -26.05 6.47
C MET A 118 12.12 -25.73 7.80
N ILE A 119 13.03 -24.76 7.83
CA ILE A 119 13.76 -24.34 9.04
C ILE A 119 13.38 -22.92 9.47
N GLY A 120 12.61 -22.17 8.67
CA GLY A 120 12.20 -20.83 8.99
C GLY A 120 11.74 -20.07 7.74
N ALA A 121 11.72 -18.76 7.81
CA ALA A 121 11.44 -17.88 6.68
C ALA A 121 12.28 -16.61 6.74
N VAL A 122 12.59 -16.06 5.58
CA VAL A 122 13.19 -14.72 5.43
C VAL A 122 12.15 -13.76 4.86
N GLU A 123 12.10 -12.56 5.41
CA GLU A 123 11.21 -11.49 4.97
C GLU A 123 12.02 -10.21 4.72
N SER A 124 11.83 -9.60 3.54
CA SER A 124 12.28 -8.24 3.26
C SER A 124 11.14 -7.25 3.37
N MET A 125 11.44 -6.06 3.89
CA MET A 125 10.50 -4.97 4.15
C MET A 125 11.01 -3.69 3.52
N THR A 126 10.34 -3.19 2.49
CA THR A 126 10.60 -1.88 1.90
C THR A 126 9.62 -0.87 2.47
N ASP A 127 10.12 0.20 3.09
CA ASP A 127 9.26 1.30 3.57
C ASP A 127 8.75 2.11 2.38
N ILE A 128 7.45 2.04 2.14
CA ILE A 128 6.74 2.78 1.10
C ILE A 128 5.85 3.89 1.67
N THR A 129 6.01 4.24 2.96
CA THR A 129 5.12 5.20 3.63
C THR A 129 5.06 6.54 2.91
N SER A 130 6.22 7.08 2.51
CA SER A 130 6.28 8.36 1.78
C SER A 130 5.62 8.28 0.39
N LEU A 131 5.78 7.17 -0.30
CA LEU A 131 5.14 6.93 -1.60
C LEU A 131 3.63 6.82 -1.45
N TYR A 132 3.18 6.01 -0.48
CA TYR A 132 1.77 5.81 -0.19
C TYR A 132 1.04 7.11 0.18
N MET A 133 1.67 7.96 1.02
CA MET A 133 1.10 9.26 1.40
C MET A 133 1.00 10.21 0.22
N LYS A 134 2.00 10.22 -0.67
CA LYS A 134 1.94 11.03 -1.91
C LYS A 134 0.87 10.53 -2.89
N GLU A 135 0.66 9.21 -2.99
CA GLU A 135 -0.43 8.65 -3.79
C GLU A 135 -1.79 9.12 -3.27
N LEU A 136 -2.00 9.12 -1.93
CA LEU A 136 -3.23 9.62 -1.32
C LEU A 136 -3.44 11.11 -1.58
N GLU A 137 -2.42 11.94 -1.35
CA GLU A 137 -2.49 13.39 -1.62
C GLU A 137 -2.84 13.67 -3.09
N LEU A 138 -2.23 12.93 -4.00
CA LEU A 138 -2.54 13.05 -5.44
C LEU A 138 -3.99 12.67 -5.76
N GLU A 139 -4.52 11.62 -5.14
CA GLU A 139 -5.92 11.24 -5.34
C GLU A 139 -6.90 12.27 -4.74
N GLU A 140 -6.58 12.82 -3.58
CA GLU A 140 -7.36 13.93 -2.98
C GLU A 140 -7.40 15.15 -3.90
N LEU A 141 -6.25 15.60 -4.39
CA LEU A 141 -6.18 16.72 -5.35
C LEU A 141 -6.94 16.44 -6.65
N LYS A 142 -6.88 15.21 -7.17
CA LYS A 142 -7.67 14.82 -8.34
C LYS A 142 -9.17 14.85 -8.07
N GLN A 143 -9.59 14.44 -6.86
CA GLN A 143 -10.99 14.49 -6.47
C GLN A 143 -11.49 15.94 -6.32
N GLU A 144 -10.71 16.81 -5.69
CA GLU A 144 -11.02 18.24 -5.59
C GLU A 144 -11.16 18.88 -6.96
N LEU A 145 -10.21 18.64 -7.89
CA LEU A 145 -10.29 19.12 -9.26
C LEU A 145 -11.52 18.56 -9.99
N ARG A 146 -11.88 17.31 -9.76
CA ARG A 146 -13.10 16.74 -10.36
C ARG A 146 -14.35 17.41 -9.82
N GLN A 147 -14.45 17.66 -8.51
CA GLN A 147 -15.61 18.34 -7.91
C GLN A 147 -15.77 19.78 -8.43
N GLU A 148 -14.67 20.52 -8.59
CA GLU A 148 -14.69 21.89 -9.09
C GLU A 148 -15.20 22.01 -10.52
N TYR A 149 -14.88 21.00 -11.39
CA TYR A 149 -15.21 21.02 -12.83
C TYR A 149 -16.31 20.06 -13.24
N TRP A 150 -16.90 19.33 -12.29
CA TRP A 150 -17.92 18.33 -12.54
C TRP A 150 -19.27 18.80 -12.03
N PHE A 151 -20.19 19.01 -12.95
CA PHE A 151 -21.56 19.36 -12.60
C PHE A 151 -22.52 18.26 -13.11
N MET A 152 -22.97 17.35 -12.23
CA MET A 152 -23.95 16.30 -12.51
C MET A 152 -23.75 15.50 -13.80
N GLY A 153 -22.50 15.17 -14.13
CA GLY A 153 -22.15 14.44 -15.36
C GLY A 153 -21.65 15.33 -16.52
N LEU A 154 -21.71 16.64 -16.35
CA LEU A 154 -21.06 17.60 -17.26
C LEU A 154 -19.68 17.96 -16.73
N LEU A 155 -18.67 17.87 -17.58
CA LEU A 155 -17.29 18.28 -17.28
C LEU A 155 -16.94 19.53 -18.05
N GLY A 156 -16.50 20.59 -17.38
CA GLY A 156 -16.05 21.79 -18.07
C GLY A 156 -15.36 22.80 -17.16
N LYS A 157 -14.17 23.24 -17.60
CA LYS A 157 -13.33 24.24 -16.93
C LYS A 157 -13.42 25.62 -17.57
N SER A 158 -13.80 25.67 -18.85
CA SER A 158 -13.86 26.92 -19.60
C SER A 158 -14.96 27.84 -19.05
N GLU A 159 -14.74 29.14 -19.14
CA GLU A 159 -15.70 30.16 -18.74
C GLU A 159 -17.11 29.94 -19.38
N PRO A 160 -17.25 29.59 -20.66
CA PRO A 160 -18.55 29.23 -21.23
C PRO A 160 -19.23 28.03 -20.56
N MET A 161 -18.47 27.04 -20.11
CA MET A 161 -19.03 25.88 -19.42
C MET A 161 -19.48 26.24 -18.00
N GLN A 162 -18.75 27.08 -17.30
CA GLN A 162 -19.15 27.59 -15.98
C GLN A 162 -20.44 28.41 -16.07
N HIS A 163 -20.55 29.27 -17.07
CA HIS A 163 -21.79 29.98 -17.37
C HIS A 163 -22.96 29.01 -17.69
N LEU A 164 -22.70 27.97 -18.45
CA LEU A 164 -23.70 26.94 -18.73
C LEU A 164 -24.18 26.25 -17.43
N PHE A 165 -23.27 25.94 -16.51
CA PHE A 165 -23.63 25.35 -15.21
C PHE A 165 -24.51 26.27 -14.36
N GLU A 166 -24.22 27.58 -14.36
CA GLU A 166 -25.07 28.59 -13.71
C GLU A 166 -26.46 28.66 -14.35
N GLN A 167 -26.53 28.67 -15.68
CA GLN A 167 -27.80 28.68 -16.41
C GLN A 167 -28.62 27.42 -16.10
N ILE A 168 -27.98 26.24 -16.05
CA ILE A 168 -28.66 24.98 -15.69
C ILE A 168 -29.23 25.07 -14.27
N ARG A 169 -28.43 25.53 -13.29
CA ARG A 169 -28.90 25.71 -11.90
C ARG A 169 -30.11 26.63 -11.80
N ASN A 170 -30.05 27.76 -12.48
CA ASN A 170 -31.12 28.76 -12.46
C ASN A 170 -32.39 28.23 -13.16
N ALA A 171 -32.24 27.54 -14.27
CA ALA A 171 -33.37 27.00 -15.03
C ALA A 171 -34.00 25.76 -14.37
N ALA A 172 -33.20 24.92 -13.71
CA ALA A 172 -33.71 23.73 -13.00
C ALA A 172 -34.66 24.09 -11.84
N GLY A 173 -34.53 25.26 -11.22
CA GLY A 173 -35.41 25.78 -10.18
C GLY A 173 -36.68 26.47 -10.71
N SER A 174 -36.88 26.55 -12.04
CA SER A 174 -37.98 27.27 -12.70
C SER A 174 -38.95 26.29 -13.41
N GLU A 175 -40.25 26.63 -13.43
CA GLU A 175 -41.24 25.92 -14.24
C GLU A 175 -41.32 26.40 -15.68
N ALA A 176 -40.56 27.43 -16.06
CA ALA A 176 -40.54 27.98 -17.40
C ALA A 176 -40.01 26.95 -18.42
N PRO A 177 -40.56 26.97 -19.66
CA PRO A 177 -40.02 26.11 -20.71
C PRO A 177 -38.61 26.56 -21.08
N VAL A 178 -37.70 25.59 -21.23
CA VAL A 178 -36.29 25.80 -21.58
C VAL A 178 -36.02 25.27 -22.97
N LEU A 179 -35.35 26.09 -23.78
CA LEU A 179 -34.93 25.73 -25.13
C LEU A 179 -33.39 25.64 -25.18
N ILE A 180 -32.86 24.47 -25.59
CA ILE A 180 -31.42 24.20 -25.64
C ILE A 180 -30.95 24.23 -27.10
N TYR A 181 -30.08 25.18 -27.43
CA TYR A 181 -29.48 25.33 -28.75
C TYR A 181 -28.04 24.82 -28.80
N GLY A 182 -27.62 24.33 -29.93
CA GLY A 182 -26.22 23.93 -30.20
C GLY A 182 -26.14 23.00 -31.43
N GLU A 183 -24.94 22.79 -31.93
CA GLU A 183 -24.66 21.89 -33.04
C GLU A 183 -24.94 20.42 -32.71
N SER A 184 -25.05 19.56 -33.73
CA SER A 184 -25.22 18.13 -33.51
C SER A 184 -23.99 17.56 -32.78
N GLY A 185 -24.22 16.71 -31.76
CA GLY A 185 -23.12 16.11 -30.98
C GLY A 185 -22.57 16.93 -29.81
N THR A 186 -23.01 18.17 -29.57
CA THR A 186 -22.53 19.05 -28.49
C THR A 186 -23.03 18.69 -27.06
N GLY A 187 -23.77 17.60 -26.90
CA GLY A 187 -24.20 17.16 -25.58
C GLY A 187 -25.54 17.76 -25.10
N LYS A 188 -26.37 18.35 -25.97
CA LYS A 188 -27.69 18.92 -25.61
C LYS A 188 -28.58 17.97 -24.82
N GLY A 189 -28.60 16.69 -25.18
CA GLY A 189 -29.37 15.66 -24.45
C GLY A 189 -28.86 15.41 -23.04
N LEU A 190 -27.53 15.56 -22.83
CA LEU A 190 -26.93 15.45 -21.50
C LEU A 190 -27.30 16.65 -20.63
N VAL A 191 -27.25 17.87 -21.20
CA VAL A 191 -27.70 19.10 -20.53
C VAL A 191 -29.16 19.00 -20.10
N ALA A 192 -30.05 18.53 -21.00
CA ALA A 192 -31.47 18.35 -20.71
C ALA A 192 -31.69 17.35 -19.55
N ARG A 193 -30.96 16.25 -19.53
CA ARG A 193 -31.01 15.27 -18.44
C ARG A 193 -30.54 15.86 -17.12
N VAL A 194 -29.40 16.57 -17.12
CA VAL A 194 -28.87 17.22 -15.91
C VAL A 194 -29.83 18.26 -15.36
N MET A 195 -30.52 19.02 -16.22
CA MET A 195 -31.57 19.97 -15.81
C MET A 195 -32.75 19.25 -15.17
N HIS A 196 -33.20 18.13 -15.74
CA HIS A 196 -34.28 17.32 -15.17
C HIS A 196 -33.88 16.74 -13.80
N ASP A 197 -32.69 16.14 -13.73
CA ASP A 197 -32.19 15.50 -12.48
C ASP A 197 -31.88 16.52 -11.37
N SER A 198 -31.65 17.80 -11.73
CA SER A 198 -31.40 18.90 -10.78
C SER A 198 -32.67 19.62 -10.35
N GLY A 199 -33.78 19.39 -11.00
CA GLY A 199 -35.06 20.04 -10.74
C GLY A 199 -35.97 19.25 -9.79
N PRO A 200 -37.04 19.85 -9.28
CA PRO A 200 -38.04 19.19 -8.40
C PRO A 200 -38.95 18.24 -9.16
N ARG A 201 -38.77 18.05 -10.47
CA ARG A 201 -39.61 17.24 -11.36
C ARG A 201 -38.94 15.97 -11.81
#